data_3e2d63164cd1341d6075e607cf47d085
#
_entry.id   3e2d63164cd1341d6075e607cf47d085
#
_cell.length_a   1.000
_cell.length_b   1.000
_cell.length_c   1.000
_cell.angle_alpha   90.00
_cell.angle_beta   90.00
_cell.angle_gamma   90.00
#
_symmetry.space_group_name_H-M   'P 1'
#
loop_
_entity.id
_entity.type
_entity.pdbx_description
1 polymer ?
#
loop_
_entity_poly.entity_id
_entity_poly.type
_entity_poly.pdbx_seq_one_letter_code
_entity_poly.pdbx_strand_id
1 'polypeptide(L)'
;MKESELVNCANCVQLEGLDIDFTMAFQPIVHAQSKRIFGYEALARGLNNEPAYSVLSQVNDKNRYAFDQMCRVKAIELAAKLDLSSYLSINFLPNAIYQPQRCIRTTLAAAE
;
A
#
# COMPACT_ATOMS: atom_id res chain seq x y z
N MET A 1 14.91 -7.92 -1.30
CA MET A 1 13.81 -8.83 -1.69
C MET A 1 14.12 -9.44 -3.04
N LYS A 2 13.89 -10.71 -3.18
CA LYS A 2 14.15 -11.42 -4.44
C LYS A 2 12.90 -11.43 -5.30
N GLU A 3 13.07 -11.24 -6.61
CA GLU A 3 11.94 -11.23 -7.54
C GLU A 3 11.12 -12.52 -7.49
N SER A 4 11.77 -13.65 -7.29
CA SER A 4 11.08 -14.94 -7.22
C SER A 4 10.07 -15.02 -6.07
N GLU A 5 10.23 -14.20 -5.04
CA GLU A 5 9.31 -14.16 -3.92
C GLU A 5 8.04 -13.37 -4.23
N LEU A 6 8.12 -12.44 -5.19
CA LEU A 6 6.98 -11.62 -5.58
C LEU A 6 5.99 -12.38 -6.44
N VAL A 7 6.42 -13.41 -7.14
CA VAL A 7 5.60 -14.08 -8.15
C VAL A 7 5.06 -15.44 -7.73
N ASN A 8 5.04 -15.73 -6.44
CA ASN A 8 4.55 -17.01 -5.95
C ASN A 8 3.02 -17.11 -5.84
N CYS A 9 2.34 -15.99 -6.03
CA CYS A 9 0.89 -15.93 -6.03
C CYS A 9 0.43 -15.45 -7.40
N ALA A 10 -0.53 -16.18 -8.01
CA ALA A 10 -1.01 -15.84 -9.36
C ALA A 10 -1.50 -14.39 -9.45
N ASN A 11 -2.13 -13.88 -8.39
CA ASN A 11 -2.62 -12.51 -8.38
C ASN A 11 -1.51 -11.50 -8.10
N CYS A 12 -0.42 -11.94 -7.48
CA CYS A 12 0.70 -11.06 -7.17
C CYS A 12 1.52 -10.72 -8.42
N VAL A 13 1.55 -11.63 -9.39
CA VAL A 13 2.27 -11.39 -10.66
C VAL A 13 1.68 -10.22 -11.42
N GLN A 14 0.44 -9.86 -11.13
CA GLN A 14 -0.23 -8.76 -11.82
C GLN A 14 0.29 -7.39 -11.42
N LEU A 15 1.19 -7.32 -10.44
CA LEU A 15 1.79 -6.05 -10.04
C LEU A 15 2.47 -5.34 -11.21
N GLU A 16 3.12 -6.11 -12.08
CA GLU A 16 3.82 -5.55 -13.23
C GLU A 16 2.87 -5.04 -14.32
N GLY A 17 1.63 -5.55 -14.34
CA GLY A 17 0.64 -5.16 -15.33
C GLY A 17 -0.34 -4.11 -14.85
N LEU A 18 -0.09 -3.51 -13.69
CA LEU A 18 -1.00 -2.52 -13.13
C LEU A 18 -0.84 -1.18 -13.83
N ASP A 19 -1.89 -0.71 -14.50
CA ASP A 19 -1.88 0.54 -15.26
C ASP A 19 -2.41 1.74 -14.49
N ILE A 20 -2.47 1.67 -13.19
CA ILE A 20 -2.95 2.77 -12.36
C ILE A 20 -1.75 3.52 -11.80
N ASP A 21 -1.60 4.77 -12.21
CA ASP A 21 -0.56 5.64 -11.68
C ASP A 21 -1.08 6.33 -10.43
N PHE A 22 -0.39 6.13 -9.31
CA PHE A 22 -0.81 6.73 -8.06
C PHE A 22 0.36 6.78 -7.08
N THR A 23 0.18 7.55 -6.04
CA THR A 23 1.13 7.63 -4.93
C THR A 23 0.38 7.53 -3.61
N MET A 24 1.09 7.66 -2.50
CA MET A 24 0.49 7.63 -1.18
C MET A 24 0.75 8.94 -0.47
N ALA A 25 -0.25 9.41 0.24
CA ALA A 25 -0.12 10.51 1.18
C ALA A 25 -0.17 9.94 2.60
N PHE A 26 0.41 10.65 3.55
CA PHE A 26 0.46 10.20 4.93
C PHE A 26 -0.23 11.22 5.82
N GLN A 27 -1.29 10.79 6.49
CA GLN A 27 -2.03 11.64 7.40
C GLN A 27 -1.60 11.32 8.83
N PRO A 28 -1.13 12.33 9.58
CA PRO A 28 -0.69 12.10 10.96
C PRO A 28 -1.86 11.65 11.86
N ILE A 29 -1.57 10.68 12.70
CA ILE A 29 -2.46 10.26 13.78
C ILE A 29 -1.83 10.80 15.06
N VAL A 30 -2.53 11.71 15.73
CA VAL A 30 -1.98 12.45 16.84
C VAL A 30 -2.58 11.96 18.14
N HIS A 31 -1.72 11.79 19.16
CA HIS A 31 -2.18 11.48 20.51
C HIS A 31 -2.81 12.73 21.11
N ALA A 32 -4.09 12.62 21.52
CA ALA A 32 -4.90 13.77 21.88
C ALA A 32 -4.34 14.58 23.06
N GLN A 33 -3.79 13.90 24.05
CA GLN A 33 -3.31 14.57 25.26
C GLN A 33 -1.92 15.16 25.08
N SER A 34 -0.98 14.37 24.58
CA SER A 34 0.41 14.82 24.42
C SER A 34 0.63 15.64 23.17
N LYS A 35 -0.31 15.57 22.22
CA LYS A 35 -0.23 16.23 20.91
C LYS A 35 1.00 15.80 20.10
N ARG A 36 1.52 14.62 20.41
CA ARG A 36 2.62 14.03 19.65
C ARG A 36 2.07 13.11 18.58
N ILE A 37 2.83 12.96 17.50
CA ILE A 37 2.45 12.06 16.42
C ILE A 37 2.62 10.63 16.89
N PHE A 38 1.53 9.85 16.85
CA PHE A 38 1.53 8.44 17.17
C PHE A 38 1.92 7.61 15.95
N GLY A 39 1.43 8.01 14.77
CA GLY A 39 1.68 7.28 13.54
C GLY A 39 1.11 8.04 12.36
N TYR A 40 1.11 7.37 11.22
CA TYR A 40 0.57 7.94 9.99
C TYR A 40 -0.32 6.93 9.31
N GLU A 41 -1.40 7.41 8.73
CA GLU A 41 -2.26 6.58 7.88
C GLU A 41 -1.88 6.83 6.42
N ALA A 42 -1.59 5.75 5.68
CA ALA A 42 -1.27 5.83 4.27
C ALA A 42 -2.56 5.86 3.45
N LEU A 43 -2.68 6.85 2.58
CA LEU A 43 -3.88 7.07 1.79
C LEU A 43 -3.50 7.24 0.33
N ALA A 44 -4.22 6.56 -0.58
CA ALA A 44 -3.94 6.65 -2.01
C ALA A 44 -4.30 8.04 -2.55
N ARG A 45 -3.45 8.54 -3.44
CA ARG A 45 -3.65 9.81 -4.12
C ARG A 45 -3.11 9.71 -5.53
N GLY A 46 -3.66 10.49 -6.45
CA GLY A 46 -3.08 10.61 -7.78
C GLY A 46 -1.73 11.30 -7.74
N LEU A 47 -0.96 11.19 -8.82
CA LEU A 47 0.39 11.75 -8.88
C LEU A 47 0.43 13.27 -8.73
N ASN A 48 -0.66 13.94 -9.09
CA ASN A 48 -0.80 15.39 -8.92
C ASN A 48 -1.74 15.74 -7.77
N ASN A 49 -1.74 14.90 -6.75
CA ASN A 49 -2.56 15.05 -5.54
C ASN A 49 -4.07 14.93 -5.79
N GLU A 50 -4.47 14.22 -6.84
CA GLU A 50 -5.87 13.93 -7.06
C GLU A 50 -6.40 13.09 -5.89
N PRO A 51 -7.68 13.27 -5.51
CA PRO A 51 -8.25 12.55 -4.37
C PRO A 51 -8.33 11.05 -4.59
N ALA A 52 -8.47 10.31 -3.50
CA ALA A 52 -8.48 8.85 -3.54
C ALA A 52 -9.51 8.31 -4.54
N TYR A 53 -10.70 8.92 -4.65
CA TYR A 53 -11.72 8.37 -5.52
C TYR A 53 -11.29 8.41 -6.99
N SER A 54 -10.44 9.35 -7.40
CA SER A 54 -9.92 9.38 -8.77
C SER A 54 -9.07 8.15 -9.06
N VAL A 55 -8.31 7.70 -8.06
CA VAL A 55 -7.50 6.51 -8.17
C VAL A 55 -8.38 5.27 -8.10
N LEU A 56 -9.28 5.22 -7.11
CA LEU A 56 -10.13 4.07 -6.86
C LEU A 56 -11.12 3.80 -7.98
N SER A 57 -11.51 4.83 -8.73
CA SER A 57 -12.41 4.65 -9.87
C SER A 57 -11.81 3.81 -10.98
N GLN A 58 -10.49 3.64 -11.00
CA GLN A 58 -9.80 2.82 -11.98
C GLN A 58 -9.65 1.37 -11.53
N VAL A 59 -10.01 1.07 -10.28
CA VAL A 59 -9.90 -0.28 -9.72
C VAL A 59 -11.14 -1.08 -10.12
N ASN A 60 -10.92 -2.31 -10.58
CA ASN A 60 -11.98 -3.23 -10.97
C ASN A 60 -11.65 -4.63 -10.46
N ASP A 61 -12.49 -5.62 -10.78
CA ASP A 61 -12.30 -6.99 -10.31
C ASP A 61 -11.01 -7.62 -10.81
N LYS A 62 -10.48 -7.14 -11.93
CA LYS A 62 -9.27 -7.71 -12.52
C LYS A 62 -8.00 -7.20 -11.86
N ASN A 63 -7.98 -5.92 -11.45
CA ASN A 63 -6.78 -5.30 -10.92
C ASN A 63 -6.82 -5.02 -9.41
N ARG A 64 -7.93 -5.34 -8.75
CA ARG A 64 -8.15 -5.00 -7.34
C ARG A 64 -7.06 -5.55 -6.43
N TYR A 65 -6.69 -6.81 -6.61
CA TYR A 65 -5.70 -7.43 -5.74
C TYR A 65 -4.30 -6.86 -5.96
N ALA A 66 -3.95 -6.64 -7.22
CA ALA A 66 -2.67 -6.04 -7.56
C ALA A 66 -2.59 -4.61 -7.03
N PHE A 67 -3.67 -3.85 -7.17
CA PHE A 67 -3.73 -2.49 -6.66
C PHE A 67 -3.57 -2.46 -5.14
N ASP A 68 -4.29 -3.34 -4.43
CA ASP A 68 -4.21 -3.39 -2.97
C ASP A 68 -2.80 -3.71 -2.50
N GLN A 69 -2.15 -4.69 -3.12
CA GLN A 69 -0.75 -5.01 -2.80
C GLN A 69 0.19 -3.85 -3.09
N MET A 70 0.00 -3.20 -4.23
CA MET A 70 0.85 -2.09 -4.61
C MET A 70 0.69 -0.91 -3.64
N CYS A 71 -0.51 -0.68 -3.12
CA CYS A 71 -0.73 0.33 -2.09
C CYS A 71 0.13 0.06 -0.86
N ARG A 72 0.17 -1.19 -0.42
CA ARG A 72 0.96 -1.56 0.76
C ARG A 72 2.45 -1.39 0.51
N VAL A 73 2.92 -1.86 -0.63
CA VAL A 73 4.34 -1.74 -0.98
C VAL A 73 4.74 -0.27 -1.09
N LYS A 74 3.95 0.53 -1.81
CA LYS A 74 4.24 1.96 -1.95
C LYS A 74 4.23 2.68 -0.62
N ALA A 75 3.26 2.35 0.25
CA ALA A 75 3.19 2.97 1.57
C ALA A 75 4.45 2.71 2.36
N ILE A 76 4.93 1.48 2.39
CA ILE A 76 6.13 1.11 3.13
C ILE A 76 7.37 1.75 2.53
N GLU A 77 7.52 1.68 1.21
CA GLU A 77 8.68 2.25 0.54
C GLU A 77 8.76 3.76 0.70
N LEU A 78 7.64 4.45 0.54
CA LEU A 78 7.59 5.90 0.69
C LEU A 78 7.80 6.33 2.13
N ALA A 79 7.24 5.58 3.09
CA ALA A 79 7.45 5.87 4.51
C ALA A 79 8.93 5.73 4.87
N ALA A 80 9.60 4.71 4.35
CA ALA A 80 11.03 4.52 4.57
C ALA A 80 11.84 5.65 3.93
N LYS A 81 11.46 6.05 2.72
CA LYS A 81 12.13 7.12 2.00
C LYS A 81 11.99 8.47 2.70
N LEU A 82 10.84 8.71 3.34
CA LEU A 82 10.58 9.92 4.10
C LEU A 82 11.09 9.84 5.54
N ASP A 83 11.66 8.70 5.89
CA ASP A 83 12.19 8.45 7.23
C ASP A 83 11.15 8.62 8.33
N LEU A 84 9.96 8.10 8.09
CA LEU A 84 8.89 8.13 9.09
C LEU A 84 9.17 7.05 10.14
N SER A 85 9.42 7.45 11.37
CA SER A 85 9.84 6.54 12.44
C SER A 85 8.71 6.13 13.38
N SER A 86 7.49 6.52 13.04
CA SER A 86 6.30 6.20 13.84
C SER A 86 5.56 5.00 13.26
N TYR A 87 4.44 4.63 13.88
CA TYR A 87 3.59 3.57 13.34
C TYR A 87 3.04 3.95 11.98
N LEU A 88 2.86 2.96 11.15
CA LEU A 88 2.29 3.14 9.82
C LEU A 88 1.01 2.30 9.70
N SER A 89 -0.11 2.96 9.47
CA SER A 89 -1.40 2.31 9.27
C SER A 89 -1.64 2.14 7.78
N ILE A 90 -1.86 0.90 7.35
CA ILE A 90 -2.09 0.55 5.95
C ILE A 90 -3.42 -0.17 5.85
N ASN A 91 -4.26 0.25 4.90
CA ASN A 91 -5.55 -0.37 4.67
C ASN A 91 -5.42 -1.61 3.79
N PHE A 92 -6.24 -2.63 4.09
CA PHE A 92 -6.37 -3.83 3.27
C PHE A 92 -7.79 -3.91 2.75
N LEU A 93 -7.95 -4.26 1.49
CA LEU A 93 -9.27 -4.57 0.97
C LEU A 93 -9.70 -5.94 1.53
N PRO A 94 -10.95 -6.06 2.06
CA PRO A 94 -11.37 -7.27 2.76
C PRO A 94 -11.21 -8.56 1.96
N ASN A 95 -11.41 -8.52 0.66
CA ASN A 95 -11.34 -9.70 -0.21
C ASN A 95 -10.08 -9.72 -1.07
N ALA A 96 -9.06 -8.98 -0.68
CA ALA A 96 -7.85 -8.87 -1.48
C ALA A 96 -6.81 -9.93 -1.16
N ILE A 97 -6.97 -10.66 -0.06
CA ILE A 97 -6.00 -11.67 0.38
C ILE A 97 -6.57 -13.06 0.17
N TYR A 98 -6.10 -13.75 -0.87
CA TYR A 98 -6.47 -15.13 -1.17
C TYR A 98 -5.71 -16.13 -0.32
N GLN A 99 -4.42 -15.89 -0.20
CA GLN A 99 -3.50 -16.75 0.54
C GLN A 99 -2.66 -15.83 1.40
N PRO A 100 -3.04 -15.64 2.67
CA PRO A 100 -2.36 -14.65 3.52
C PRO A 100 -0.85 -14.78 3.52
N GLN A 101 -0.32 -16.00 3.55
CA GLN A 101 1.11 -16.22 3.56
C GLN A 101 1.82 -15.70 2.32
N ARG A 102 1.16 -15.76 1.16
CA ARG A 102 1.73 -15.31 -0.11
C ARG A 102 1.33 -13.89 -0.43
N CYS A 103 0.08 -13.53 -0.18
CA CYS A 103 -0.43 -12.20 -0.54
C CYS A 103 0.18 -11.10 0.30
N ILE A 104 0.55 -11.38 1.55
CA ILE A 104 1.23 -10.40 2.38
C ILE A 104 2.76 -10.50 2.32
N ARG A 105 3.31 -11.49 1.65
CA ARG A 105 4.77 -11.67 1.57
C ARG A 105 5.46 -10.44 1.03
N THR A 106 4.92 -9.86 -0.05
CA THR A 106 5.49 -8.67 -0.65
C THR A 106 5.49 -7.50 0.33
N THR A 107 4.42 -7.37 1.10
CA THR A 107 4.31 -6.33 2.12
C THR A 107 5.35 -6.53 3.21
N LEU A 108 5.50 -7.77 3.70
CA LEU A 108 6.48 -8.08 4.73
C LEU A 108 7.90 -7.89 4.23
N ALA A 109 8.18 -8.27 2.99
CA ALA A 109 9.49 -8.07 2.39
C ALA A 109 9.83 -6.59 2.26
N ALA A 110 8.86 -5.76 1.89
CA ALA A 110 9.08 -4.32 1.77
C ALA A 110 9.35 -3.66 3.13
N ALA A 111 8.82 -4.24 4.21
CA ALA A 111 9.00 -3.72 5.55
C ALA A 111 10.39 -4.03 6.14
N GLU A 112 11.11 -4.97 5.57
CA GLU A 112 12.48 -5.28 6.00
C GLU A 112 13.45 -4.20 5.48
#